data_5addf70ac7cd72367662aafee2866004
#
_entry.id   5addf70ac7cd72367662aafee2866004
#
_cell.length_a   1.000
_cell.length_b   1.000
_cell.length_c   1.000
_cell.angle_alpha   90.00
_cell.angle_beta   90.00
_cell.angle_gamma   90.00
#
_symmetry.space_group_name_H-M   'P 1'
#
loop_
_entity.id
_entity.type
_entity.pdbx_description
1 polymer ?
#
loop_
_entity_poly.entity_id
_entity_poly.type
_entity_poly.pdbx_seq_one_letter_code
_entity_poly.pdbx_strand_id
1 'polypeptide(L)'
;MRVAIKLLRGIWHVLVGWFTIYFRFTQLNPQQREARVQVWATQLLRIWDIELEVRGKPVVLGPALLVCNHISWLDIVVIHATRHCRFVSKSELREWPLIGTLATGAGTLYIERENRKDAVRMVKEMARALKEGDVLAVFPEGTTGDGIDMLPFHANLIQSAIDANAPVQPLALQFVDAQTNEISMAARFIGDDTLMGSIWSTLNSRGLKAVVQYGELEAANGQDRRAWAHSLRSKVMGLKDGCRK
;
A
#
# COMPACT_ATOMS: atom_id res chain seq x y z
N MET A 1 -14.38 -10.89 -23.98
CA MET A 1 -15.64 -10.51 -23.30
C MET A 1 -15.49 -10.36 -21.78
N ARG A 2 -14.95 -11.34 -21.04
CA ARG A 2 -14.80 -11.25 -19.56
C ARG A 2 -13.96 -10.06 -19.09
N VAL A 3 -12.81 -9.79 -19.74
CA VAL A 3 -11.90 -8.67 -19.37
C VAL A 3 -12.58 -7.31 -19.53
N ALA A 4 -13.28 -7.09 -20.65
CA ALA A 4 -14.00 -5.84 -20.90
C ALA A 4 -15.10 -5.59 -19.84
N ILE A 5 -15.80 -6.64 -19.42
CA ILE A 5 -16.81 -6.53 -18.34
C ILE A 5 -16.17 -6.16 -17.02
N LYS A 6 -15.07 -6.81 -16.64
CA LYS A 6 -14.32 -6.48 -15.41
C LYS A 6 -13.82 -5.03 -15.45
N LEU A 7 -13.27 -4.60 -16.59
CA LEU A 7 -12.81 -3.23 -16.77
C LEU A 7 -13.94 -2.21 -16.61
N LEU A 8 -15.07 -2.41 -17.29
CA LEU A 8 -16.23 -1.52 -17.19
C LEU A 8 -16.80 -1.44 -15.78
N ARG A 9 -16.92 -2.60 -15.10
CA ARG A 9 -17.36 -2.64 -13.70
C ARG A 9 -16.35 -1.96 -12.77
N GLY A 10 -15.05 -2.11 -13.02
CA GLY A 10 -13.99 -1.42 -12.27
C GLY A 10 -14.06 0.09 -12.46
N ILE A 11 -14.21 0.58 -13.70
CA ILE A 11 -14.37 2.00 -14.00
C ILE A 11 -15.61 2.55 -13.27
N TRP A 12 -16.75 1.86 -13.39
CA TRP A 12 -17.96 2.25 -12.66
C TRP A 12 -17.74 2.32 -11.15
N HIS A 13 -17.05 1.35 -10.58
CA HIS A 13 -16.74 1.31 -9.14
C HIS A 13 -15.82 2.47 -8.72
N VAL A 14 -14.83 2.83 -9.54
CA VAL A 14 -13.97 4.01 -9.34
C VAL A 14 -14.81 5.29 -9.36
N LEU A 15 -15.73 5.44 -10.30
CA LEU A 15 -16.63 6.60 -10.39
C LEU A 15 -17.54 6.69 -9.15
N VAL A 16 -18.11 5.57 -8.72
CA VAL A 16 -18.94 5.51 -7.49
C VAL A 16 -18.11 5.90 -6.26
N GLY A 17 -16.86 5.44 -6.17
CA GLY A 17 -15.93 5.85 -5.11
C GLY A 17 -15.67 7.35 -5.13
N TRP A 18 -15.39 7.91 -6.30
CA TRP A 18 -15.17 9.34 -6.49
C TRP A 18 -16.39 10.18 -6.06
N PHE A 19 -17.60 9.83 -6.52
CA PHE A 19 -18.84 10.47 -6.08
C PHE A 19 -19.08 10.34 -4.59
N THR A 20 -18.78 9.19 -4.00
CA THR A 20 -18.93 8.96 -2.55
C THR A 20 -18.02 9.91 -1.76
N ILE A 21 -16.76 10.07 -2.18
CA ILE A 21 -15.83 11.01 -1.53
C ILE A 21 -16.34 12.44 -1.66
N TYR A 22 -16.72 12.85 -2.84
CA TYR A 22 -17.14 14.22 -3.12
C TYR A 22 -18.41 14.63 -2.34
N PHE A 23 -19.42 13.76 -2.28
CA PHE A 23 -20.73 14.11 -1.73
C PHE A 23 -21.00 13.61 -0.32
N ARG A 24 -20.30 12.57 0.14
CA ARG A 24 -20.62 11.89 1.41
C ARG A 24 -19.53 12.01 2.46
N PHE A 25 -18.26 12.15 2.10
CA PHE A 25 -17.17 12.12 3.08
C PHE A 25 -17.20 13.27 4.08
N THR A 26 -17.71 14.44 3.69
CA THR A 26 -17.89 15.58 4.61
C THR A 26 -18.86 15.27 5.75
N GLN A 27 -19.79 14.34 5.56
CA GLN A 27 -20.81 13.94 6.54
C GLN A 27 -20.37 12.75 7.40
N LEU A 28 -19.24 12.10 7.07
CA LEU A 28 -18.73 10.93 7.76
C LEU A 28 -17.66 11.31 8.77
N ASN A 29 -17.67 10.64 9.92
CA ASN A 29 -16.56 10.70 10.86
C ASN A 29 -15.33 9.91 10.33
N PRO A 30 -14.12 10.09 10.92
CA PRO A 30 -12.90 9.42 10.44
C PRO A 30 -13.05 7.90 10.31
N GLN A 31 -13.58 7.23 11.32
CA GLN A 31 -13.74 5.76 11.33
C GLN A 31 -14.69 5.27 10.23
N GLN A 32 -15.75 6.04 9.95
CA GLN A 32 -16.67 5.73 8.85
C GLN A 32 -16.01 5.88 7.49
N ARG A 33 -15.13 6.90 7.32
CA ARG A 33 -14.35 7.08 6.08
C ARG A 33 -13.39 5.91 5.88
N GLU A 34 -12.64 5.53 6.91
CA GLU A 34 -11.72 4.39 6.89
C GLU A 34 -12.44 3.09 6.50
N ALA A 35 -13.55 2.78 7.16
CA ALA A 35 -14.37 1.62 6.84
C ALA A 35 -14.87 1.64 5.38
N ARG A 36 -15.25 2.82 4.86
CA ARG A 36 -15.65 2.97 3.46
C ARG A 36 -14.52 2.69 2.48
N VAL A 37 -13.31 3.19 2.76
CA VAL A 37 -12.12 2.92 1.93
C VAL A 37 -11.82 1.43 1.90
N GLN A 38 -11.83 0.76 3.05
CA GLN A 38 -11.57 -0.68 3.16
C GLN A 38 -12.62 -1.51 2.40
N VAL A 39 -13.90 -1.19 2.56
CA VAL A 39 -14.99 -1.87 1.83
C VAL A 39 -14.85 -1.64 0.32
N TRP A 40 -14.55 -0.41 -0.10
CA TRP A 40 -14.35 -0.07 -1.50
C TRP A 40 -13.19 -0.88 -2.12
N ALA A 41 -12.05 -0.96 -1.43
CA ALA A 41 -10.89 -1.71 -1.87
C ALA A 41 -11.21 -3.22 -1.99
N THR A 42 -11.87 -3.79 -0.99
CA THR A 42 -12.30 -5.19 -1.02
C THR A 42 -13.25 -5.47 -2.18
N GLN A 43 -14.18 -4.56 -2.46
CA GLN A 43 -15.11 -4.71 -3.59
C GLN A 43 -14.41 -4.63 -4.94
N LEU A 44 -13.38 -3.75 -5.10
CA LEU A 44 -12.60 -3.68 -6.32
C LEU A 44 -11.87 -4.99 -6.62
N LEU A 45 -11.23 -5.59 -5.61
CA LEU A 45 -10.58 -6.91 -5.76
C LEU A 45 -11.59 -7.98 -6.21
N ARG A 46 -12.79 -8.01 -5.61
CA ARG A 46 -13.86 -8.94 -6.00
C ARG A 46 -14.37 -8.70 -7.43
N ILE A 47 -14.54 -7.44 -7.84
CA ILE A 47 -14.95 -7.09 -9.21
C ILE A 47 -13.95 -7.60 -10.24
N TRP A 48 -12.68 -7.61 -9.89
CA TRP A 48 -11.60 -8.06 -10.76
C TRP A 48 -11.24 -9.54 -10.61
N ASP A 49 -11.98 -10.28 -9.76
CA ASP A 49 -11.73 -11.69 -9.41
C ASP A 49 -10.29 -11.91 -8.92
N ILE A 50 -9.80 -10.98 -8.08
CA ILE A 50 -8.52 -11.11 -7.38
C ILE A 50 -8.80 -11.69 -6.00
N GLU A 51 -8.25 -12.87 -5.75
CA GLU A 51 -8.31 -13.51 -4.44
C GLU A 51 -7.40 -12.79 -3.46
N LEU A 52 -7.85 -12.60 -2.22
CA LEU A 52 -7.06 -11.99 -1.16
C LEU A 52 -6.86 -12.98 -0.03
N GLU A 53 -5.61 -13.32 0.23
CA GLU A 53 -5.20 -14.13 1.37
C GLU A 53 -4.42 -13.28 2.36
N VAL A 54 -4.85 -13.28 3.63
CA VAL A 54 -4.20 -12.51 4.69
C VAL A 54 -3.65 -13.47 5.74
N ARG A 55 -2.36 -13.36 6.01
CA ARG A 55 -1.65 -14.12 7.03
C ARG A 55 -1.11 -13.20 8.11
N GLY A 56 -1.08 -13.68 9.34
CA GLY A 56 -0.75 -12.83 10.49
C GLY A 56 -1.89 -11.87 10.85
N LYS A 57 -1.61 -10.91 11.71
CA LYS A 57 -2.62 -9.97 12.21
C LYS A 57 -2.19 -8.54 11.93
N PRO A 58 -2.94 -7.77 11.14
CA PRO A 58 -2.67 -6.35 10.99
C PRO A 58 -2.87 -5.62 12.32
N VAL A 59 -2.05 -4.60 12.57
CA VAL A 59 -2.26 -3.70 13.71
C VAL A 59 -3.65 -3.07 13.62
N VAL A 60 -4.39 -3.10 14.70
CA VAL A 60 -5.79 -2.61 14.73
C VAL A 60 -5.84 -1.10 14.97
N LEU A 61 -5.05 -0.59 15.90
CA LEU A 61 -5.03 0.81 16.30
C LEU A 61 -3.62 1.38 16.13
N GLY A 62 -3.55 2.65 15.74
CA GLY A 62 -2.30 3.40 15.71
C GLY A 62 -1.85 3.88 17.11
N PRO A 63 -0.68 4.51 17.19
CA PRO A 63 0.20 4.76 16.05
C PRO A 63 0.93 3.50 15.56
N ALA A 64 1.15 3.40 14.26
CA ALA A 64 2.05 2.39 13.69
C ALA A 64 2.52 2.78 12.28
N LEU A 65 3.74 2.40 11.94
CA LEU A 65 4.26 2.48 10.58
C LEU A 65 4.27 1.09 9.96
N LEU A 66 3.49 0.89 8.91
CA LEU A 66 3.52 -0.31 8.08
C LEU A 66 4.65 -0.18 7.05
N VAL A 67 5.49 -1.20 6.96
CA VAL A 67 6.64 -1.22 6.04
C VAL A 67 6.52 -2.44 5.13
N CYS A 68 6.32 -2.20 3.82
CA CYS A 68 6.04 -3.24 2.82
C CYS A 68 6.99 -3.17 1.63
N ASN A 69 7.24 -4.30 0.96
CA ASN A 69 7.79 -4.32 -0.39
C ASN A 69 6.79 -3.73 -1.39
N HIS A 70 7.26 -3.32 -2.57
CA HIS A 70 6.44 -2.64 -3.59
C HIS A 70 6.55 -3.32 -4.95
N ILE A 71 5.43 -3.81 -5.48
CA ILE A 71 5.37 -4.54 -6.75
C ILE A 71 4.52 -3.77 -7.78
N SER A 72 3.46 -3.10 -7.30
CA SER A 72 2.43 -2.57 -8.16
C SER A 72 1.65 -1.41 -7.51
N TRP A 73 1.01 -0.60 -8.34
CA TRP A 73 -0.05 0.31 -7.87
C TRP A 73 -1.19 -0.45 -7.14
N LEU A 74 -1.39 -1.72 -7.48
CA LEU A 74 -2.42 -2.58 -6.87
C LEU A 74 -2.13 -2.90 -5.40
N ASP A 75 -0.88 -2.80 -4.94
CA ASP A 75 -0.48 -3.01 -3.55
C ASP A 75 -1.26 -2.12 -2.60
N ILE A 76 -1.52 -0.87 -3.01
CA ILE A 76 -2.30 0.11 -2.24
C ILE A 76 -3.72 -0.38 -2.02
N VAL A 77 -4.37 -0.90 -3.07
CA VAL A 77 -5.73 -1.44 -2.99
C VAL A 77 -5.75 -2.70 -2.12
N VAL A 78 -4.78 -3.59 -2.31
CA VAL A 78 -4.66 -4.82 -1.53
C VAL A 78 -4.49 -4.52 -0.04
N ILE A 79 -3.57 -3.63 0.32
CA ILE A 79 -3.34 -3.27 1.72
C ILE A 79 -4.58 -2.59 2.32
N HIS A 80 -5.23 -1.66 1.60
CA HIS A 80 -6.49 -1.06 2.06
C HIS A 80 -7.60 -2.10 2.27
N ALA A 81 -7.66 -3.14 1.45
CA ALA A 81 -8.65 -4.22 1.62
C ALA A 81 -8.43 -5.02 2.91
N THR A 82 -7.17 -5.17 3.37
CA THR A 82 -6.85 -5.83 4.64
C THR A 82 -7.06 -4.91 5.83
N ARG A 83 -6.63 -3.66 5.70
CA ARG A 83 -6.69 -2.64 6.73
C ARG A 83 -6.55 -1.25 6.10
N HIS A 84 -7.37 -0.31 6.53
CA HIS A 84 -7.15 1.10 6.19
C HIS A 84 -5.86 1.63 6.83
N CYS A 85 -5.07 2.35 6.06
CA CYS A 85 -3.88 3.09 6.51
C CYS A 85 -3.69 4.31 5.61
N ARG A 86 -2.89 5.27 6.02
CA ARG A 86 -2.57 6.44 5.21
C ARG A 86 -1.26 6.19 4.47
N PHE A 87 -1.30 6.15 3.16
CA PHE A 87 -0.09 6.00 2.34
C PHE A 87 0.68 7.31 2.23
N VAL A 88 1.97 7.17 2.00
CA VAL A 88 2.86 8.29 1.69
C VAL A 88 3.17 8.26 0.21
N SER A 89 2.82 9.30 -0.54
CA SER A 89 2.96 9.36 -1.99
C SER A 89 3.55 10.69 -2.46
N LYS A 90 4.01 10.73 -3.71
CA LYS A 90 4.46 11.97 -4.36
C LYS A 90 3.30 12.93 -4.55
N SER A 91 3.58 14.25 -4.45
CA SER A 91 2.58 15.32 -4.60
C SER A 91 1.87 15.31 -5.95
N GLU A 92 2.56 14.89 -7.02
CA GLU A 92 2.02 14.87 -8.38
C GLU A 92 0.81 13.93 -8.51
N LEU A 93 0.76 12.86 -7.68
CA LEU A 93 -0.39 11.95 -7.67
C LEU A 93 -1.70 12.66 -7.31
N ARG A 94 -1.63 13.74 -6.54
CA ARG A 94 -2.80 14.53 -6.14
C ARG A 94 -3.53 15.12 -7.34
N GLU A 95 -2.79 15.44 -8.41
CA GLU A 95 -3.30 16.08 -9.62
C GLU A 95 -3.85 15.09 -10.64
N TRP A 96 -3.68 13.79 -10.41
CA TRP A 96 -4.20 12.79 -11.32
C TRP A 96 -5.73 12.74 -11.25
N PRO A 97 -6.40 12.88 -12.41
CA PRO A 97 -7.86 12.81 -12.45
C PRO A 97 -8.39 11.53 -11.79
N LEU A 98 -9.45 11.63 -11.01
CA LEU A 98 -10.11 10.56 -10.24
C LEU A 98 -9.19 9.94 -9.17
N ILE A 99 -7.98 9.49 -9.53
CA ILE A 99 -7.04 8.81 -8.61
C ILE A 99 -6.60 9.76 -7.49
N GLY A 100 -6.28 11.01 -7.79
CA GLY A 100 -5.91 12.01 -6.78
C GLY A 100 -7.03 12.24 -5.76
N THR A 101 -8.29 12.28 -6.21
CA THR A 101 -9.46 12.38 -5.31
C THR A 101 -9.60 11.13 -4.42
N LEU A 102 -9.45 9.93 -5.00
CA LEU A 102 -9.52 8.67 -4.25
C LEU A 102 -8.41 8.59 -3.21
N ALA A 103 -7.17 8.90 -3.60
CA ALA A 103 -6.02 8.89 -2.71
C ALA A 103 -6.17 9.93 -1.58
N THR A 104 -6.66 11.14 -1.89
CA THR A 104 -6.94 12.18 -0.90
C THR A 104 -8.04 11.74 0.07
N GLY A 105 -9.10 11.14 -0.45
CA GLY A 105 -10.19 10.59 0.37
C GLY A 105 -9.73 9.44 1.28
N ALA A 106 -8.74 8.66 0.84
CA ALA A 106 -8.10 7.63 1.64
C ALA A 106 -7.10 8.18 2.68
N GLY A 107 -6.88 9.51 2.73
CA GLY A 107 -5.99 10.15 3.70
C GLY A 107 -4.52 10.12 3.33
N THR A 108 -4.17 9.95 2.05
CA THR A 108 -2.77 9.93 1.58
C THR A 108 -2.01 11.19 2.03
N LEU A 109 -0.82 11.00 2.56
CA LEU A 109 0.14 12.08 2.82
C LEU A 109 0.93 12.35 1.55
N TYR A 110 0.77 13.54 1.00
CA TYR A 110 1.49 13.97 -0.20
C TYR A 110 2.79 14.66 0.16
N ILE A 111 3.85 14.33 -0.55
CA ILE A 111 5.20 14.78 -0.27
C ILE A 111 5.88 15.23 -1.55
N GLU A 112 6.49 16.41 -1.47
CA GLU A 112 7.48 16.83 -2.46
C GLU A 112 8.78 16.08 -2.19
N ARG A 113 9.47 15.63 -3.24
CA ARG A 113 10.73 14.88 -3.14
C ARG A 113 11.81 15.42 -4.07
N GLU A 114 11.76 16.72 -4.35
CA GLU A 114 12.67 17.33 -5.32
C GLU A 114 14.05 17.59 -4.72
N ASN A 115 14.13 17.80 -3.40
CA ASN A 115 15.40 18.15 -2.77
C ASN A 115 15.53 17.56 -1.33
N ARG A 116 16.73 17.78 -0.74
CA ARG A 116 17.05 17.29 0.60
C ARG A 116 16.17 17.90 1.70
N LYS A 117 15.69 19.14 1.52
CA LYS A 117 14.82 19.81 2.50
C LYS A 117 13.46 19.16 2.53
N ASP A 118 12.95 18.73 1.37
CA ASP A 118 11.67 18.03 1.25
C ASP A 118 11.72 16.68 1.94
N ALA A 119 12.84 15.95 1.83
CA ALA A 119 13.01 14.69 2.55
C ALA A 119 12.94 14.87 4.09
N VAL A 120 13.51 15.94 4.61
CA VAL A 120 13.42 16.27 6.06
C VAL A 120 12.00 16.66 6.45
N ARG A 121 11.33 17.47 5.62
CA ARG A 121 9.93 17.87 5.83
C ARG A 121 9.01 16.66 5.85
N MET A 122 9.22 15.72 4.93
CA MET A 122 8.51 14.45 4.86
C MET A 122 8.57 13.68 6.18
N VAL A 123 9.80 13.45 6.69
CA VAL A 123 9.99 12.73 7.96
C VAL A 123 9.23 13.39 9.09
N LYS A 124 9.28 14.73 9.17
CA LYS A 124 8.55 15.51 10.19
C LYS A 124 7.02 15.35 10.08
N GLU A 125 6.48 15.43 8.87
CA GLU A 125 5.02 15.26 8.64
C GLU A 125 4.57 13.84 8.98
N MET A 126 5.34 12.83 8.58
CA MET A 126 5.06 11.44 8.96
C MET A 126 5.13 11.25 10.48
N ALA A 127 6.17 11.77 11.13
CA ALA A 127 6.30 11.68 12.58
C ALA A 127 5.16 12.40 13.32
N ARG A 128 4.69 13.54 12.78
CA ARG A 128 3.52 14.25 13.33
C ARG A 128 2.26 13.39 13.22
N ALA A 129 1.98 12.83 12.04
CA ALA A 129 0.81 11.98 11.82
C ALA A 129 0.83 10.72 12.73
N LEU A 130 2.00 10.09 12.90
CA LEU A 130 2.16 8.98 13.85
C LEU A 130 1.88 9.41 15.29
N LYS A 131 2.38 10.58 15.74
CA LYS A 131 2.09 11.11 17.09
C LYS A 131 0.62 11.44 17.31
N GLU A 132 -0.12 11.76 16.25
CA GLU A 132 -1.58 11.96 16.24
C GLU A 132 -2.36 10.64 16.29
N GLY A 133 -1.67 9.48 16.25
CA GLY A 133 -2.27 8.16 16.36
C GLY A 133 -2.57 7.50 15.01
N ASP A 134 -2.10 8.05 13.91
CA ASP A 134 -2.32 7.48 12.58
C ASP A 134 -1.59 6.14 12.37
N VAL A 135 -2.12 5.32 11.48
CA VAL A 135 -1.39 4.22 10.86
C VAL A 135 -0.96 4.63 9.48
N LEU A 136 0.35 4.74 9.30
CA LEU A 136 0.95 5.05 8.01
C LEU A 136 1.45 3.78 7.32
N ALA A 137 1.45 3.78 5.99
CA ALA A 137 2.07 2.74 5.19
C ALA A 137 3.08 3.34 4.21
N VAL A 138 4.25 2.72 4.14
CA VAL A 138 5.32 3.13 3.23
C VAL A 138 5.89 1.93 2.47
N PHE A 139 6.35 2.22 1.27
CA PHE A 139 7.15 1.33 0.46
C PHE A 139 8.59 1.85 0.44
N PRO A 140 9.45 1.39 1.35
CA PRO A 140 10.76 2.03 1.52
C PRO A 140 11.74 1.74 0.39
N GLU A 141 11.39 0.90 -0.57
CA GLU A 141 12.16 0.71 -1.81
C GLU A 141 12.13 1.98 -2.69
N GLY A 142 11.11 2.84 -2.53
CA GLY A 142 10.98 4.10 -3.25
C GLY A 142 10.52 3.97 -4.70
N THR A 143 10.46 2.77 -5.24
CA THR A 143 9.94 2.40 -6.55
C THR A 143 9.37 1.00 -6.51
N THR A 144 8.58 0.63 -7.51
CA THR A 144 8.07 -0.73 -7.69
C THR A 144 9.16 -1.66 -8.26
N GLY A 145 9.19 -2.90 -7.79
CA GLY A 145 10.04 -3.98 -8.24
C GLY A 145 9.27 -5.11 -8.91
N ASP A 146 9.98 -6.15 -9.32
CA ASP A 146 9.38 -7.32 -9.99
C ASP A 146 8.73 -8.32 -9.01
N GLY A 147 8.87 -8.10 -7.71
CA GLY A 147 8.39 -9.02 -6.67
C GLY A 147 9.30 -10.23 -6.44
N ILE A 148 10.41 -10.35 -7.16
CA ILE A 148 11.43 -11.40 -6.99
C ILE A 148 12.52 -10.88 -6.06
N ASP A 149 13.19 -9.83 -6.47
CA ASP A 149 14.21 -9.15 -5.68
C ASP A 149 13.60 -7.97 -4.90
N MET A 150 14.26 -7.59 -3.83
CA MET A 150 13.86 -6.44 -3.02
C MET A 150 15.00 -5.44 -2.94
N LEU A 151 14.70 -4.20 -3.32
CA LEU A 151 15.65 -3.10 -3.25
C LEU A 151 16.03 -2.74 -1.80
N PRO A 152 17.13 -2.02 -1.57
CA PRO A 152 17.45 -1.49 -0.27
C PRO A 152 16.37 -0.52 0.24
N PHE A 153 16.11 -0.56 1.53
CA PHE A 153 15.12 0.33 2.16
C PHE A 153 15.71 1.71 2.45
N HIS A 154 15.00 2.75 2.05
CA HIS A 154 15.33 4.13 2.38
C HIS A 154 15.14 4.40 3.87
N ALA A 155 16.23 4.43 4.61
CA ALA A 155 16.26 4.60 6.07
C ALA A 155 15.60 5.91 6.56
N ASN A 156 15.51 6.94 5.72
CA ASN A 156 14.85 8.20 6.08
C ASN A 156 13.36 8.02 6.42
N LEU A 157 12.67 7.07 5.77
CA LEU A 157 11.27 6.79 6.06
C LEU A 157 11.11 6.19 7.47
N ILE A 158 12.05 5.36 7.87
CA ILE A 158 12.07 4.71 9.19
C ILE A 158 12.35 5.72 10.31
N GLN A 159 13.09 6.80 10.02
CA GLN A 159 13.33 7.86 10.99
C GLN A 159 12.04 8.44 11.56
N SER A 160 10.97 8.51 10.78
CA SER A 160 9.67 9.02 11.25
C SER A 160 9.09 8.21 12.41
N ALA A 161 9.27 6.90 12.40
CA ALA A 161 8.82 6.03 13.49
C ALA A 161 9.70 6.23 14.75
N ILE A 162 11.01 6.42 14.58
CA ILE A 162 11.92 6.76 15.68
C ILE A 162 11.52 8.09 16.31
N ASP A 163 11.33 9.13 15.50
CA ASP A 163 10.97 10.49 15.97
C ASP A 163 9.60 10.55 16.65
N ALA A 164 8.72 9.64 16.28
CA ALA A 164 7.39 9.50 16.88
C ALA A 164 7.34 8.53 18.06
N ASN A 165 8.42 7.76 18.30
CA ASN A 165 8.40 6.61 19.20
C ASN A 165 7.25 5.64 18.87
N ALA A 166 6.98 5.46 17.57
CA ALA A 166 5.90 4.60 17.09
C ALA A 166 6.45 3.21 16.70
N PRO A 167 5.69 2.14 16.97
CA PRO A 167 6.09 0.81 16.51
C PRO A 167 5.99 0.69 14.99
N VAL A 168 6.78 -0.23 14.43
CA VAL A 168 6.76 -0.59 13.03
C VAL A 168 6.23 -2.00 12.88
N GLN A 169 5.34 -2.22 11.92
CA GLN A 169 4.91 -3.55 11.52
C GLN A 169 5.43 -3.86 10.12
N PRO A 170 6.37 -4.81 9.97
CA PRO A 170 6.76 -5.31 8.68
C PRO A 170 5.62 -6.13 8.08
N LEU A 171 5.38 -5.98 6.80
CA LEU A 171 4.47 -6.83 6.04
C LEU A 171 5.05 -7.10 4.66
N ALA A 172 4.73 -8.24 4.10
CA ALA A 172 5.08 -8.59 2.74
C ALA A 172 3.82 -8.80 1.90
N LEU A 173 3.93 -8.43 0.62
CA LEU A 173 2.90 -8.66 -0.37
C LEU A 173 3.52 -9.43 -1.55
N GLN A 174 2.79 -10.42 -2.05
CA GLN A 174 3.16 -11.18 -3.23
C GLN A 174 1.91 -11.47 -4.06
N PHE A 175 2.04 -11.31 -5.38
CA PHE A 175 1.03 -11.78 -6.31
C PHE A 175 1.42 -13.18 -6.81
N VAL A 176 0.49 -14.12 -6.72
CA VAL A 176 0.69 -15.51 -7.14
C VAL A 176 -0.47 -15.97 -8.00
N ASP A 177 -0.25 -17.01 -8.78
CA ASP A 177 -1.31 -17.77 -9.41
C ASP A 177 -2.09 -18.55 -8.34
N ALA A 178 -3.42 -18.45 -8.32
CA ALA A 178 -4.25 -19.04 -7.27
C ALA A 178 -4.28 -20.56 -7.31
N GLN A 179 -3.89 -21.19 -8.42
CA GLN A 179 -3.90 -22.65 -8.57
C GLN A 179 -2.53 -23.26 -8.25
N THR A 180 -1.44 -22.61 -8.71
CA THR A 180 -0.08 -23.15 -8.58
C THR A 180 0.68 -22.57 -7.41
N ASN A 181 0.26 -21.42 -6.85
CA ASN A 181 0.99 -20.58 -5.91
C ASN A 181 2.35 -20.06 -6.43
N GLU A 182 2.60 -20.19 -7.73
CA GLU A 182 3.79 -19.60 -8.36
C GLU A 182 3.65 -18.09 -8.48
N ILE A 183 4.78 -17.37 -8.50
CA ILE A 183 4.78 -15.91 -8.64
C ILE A 183 4.11 -15.52 -9.96
N SER A 184 3.12 -14.63 -9.85
CA SER A 184 2.44 -14.05 -11.00
C SER A 184 2.98 -12.65 -11.32
N MET A 185 3.43 -12.47 -12.55
CA MET A 185 3.88 -11.15 -13.05
C MET A 185 2.72 -10.30 -13.60
N ALA A 186 1.49 -10.80 -13.52
CA ALA A 186 0.34 -10.14 -14.14
C ALA A 186 0.02 -8.76 -13.57
N ALA A 187 0.28 -8.55 -12.29
CA ALA A 187 0.01 -7.29 -11.59
C ALA A 187 1.22 -6.35 -11.50
N ARG A 188 2.41 -6.75 -11.98
CA ARG A 188 3.61 -5.92 -11.88
C ARG A 188 3.43 -4.58 -12.58
N PHE A 189 4.14 -3.57 -12.08
CA PHE A 189 4.16 -2.23 -12.64
C PHE A 189 5.56 -1.64 -12.47
N ILE A 190 6.41 -1.78 -13.45
CA ILE A 190 7.83 -1.40 -13.38
C ILE A 190 8.31 -0.69 -14.65
N GLY A 191 9.31 0.18 -14.50
CA GLY A 191 9.94 0.89 -15.62
C GLY A 191 8.94 1.74 -16.41
N ASP A 192 8.84 1.48 -17.70
CA ASP A 192 7.98 2.21 -18.64
C ASP A 192 6.56 1.61 -18.77
N ASP A 193 6.18 0.69 -17.88
CA ASP A 193 4.84 0.12 -17.88
C ASP A 193 3.78 1.23 -17.75
N THR A 194 2.79 1.23 -18.61
CA THR A 194 1.65 2.14 -18.49
C THR A 194 0.62 1.59 -17.51
N LEU A 195 -0.06 2.48 -16.77
CA LEU A 195 -1.13 2.07 -15.85
C LEU A 195 -2.20 1.23 -16.56
N MET A 196 -2.61 1.63 -17.77
CA MET A 196 -3.61 0.90 -18.55
C MET A 196 -3.09 -0.47 -19.00
N GLY A 197 -1.82 -0.59 -19.37
CA GLY A 197 -1.18 -1.86 -19.72
C GLY A 197 -1.14 -2.81 -18.53
N SER A 198 -0.77 -2.32 -17.35
CA SER A 198 -0.74 -3.10 -16.11
C SER A 198 -2.17 -3.53 -15.68
N ILE A 199 -3.16 -2.63 -15.76
CA ILE A 199 -4.57 -2.99 -15.52
C ILE A 199 -5.01 -4.09 -16.49
N TRP A 200 -4.72 -3.94 -17.77
CA TRP A 200 -5.07 -4.94 -18.78
C TRP A 200 -4.43 -6.30 -18.51
N SER A 201 -3.13 -6.32 -18.19
CA SER A 201 -2.40 -7.54 -17.81
C SER A 201 -3.03 -8.21 -16.59
N THR A 202 -3.30 -7.42 -15.54
CA THR A 202 -3.96 -7.89 -14.31
C THR A 202 -5.33 -8.52 -14.61
N LEU A 203 -6.18 -7.85 -15.38
CA LEU A 203 -7.53 -8.33 -15.70
C LEU A 203 -7.54 -9.55 -16.66
N ASN A 204 -6.50 -9.71 -17.47
CA ASN A 204 -6.36 -10.83 -18.39
C ASN A 204 -5.76 -12.08 -17.73
N SER A 205 -5.20 -11.95 -16.53
CA SER A 205 -4.71 -13.09 -15.77
C SER A 205 -5.84 -14.04 -15.37
N ARG A 206 -5.51 -15.32 -15.24
CA ARG A 206 -6.44 -16.32 -14.75
C ARG A 206 -6.06 -16.74 -13.34
N GLY A 207 -6.91 -16.38 -12.38
CA GLY A 207 -6.70 -16.80 -10.99
C GLY A 207 -5.58 -16.03 -10.28
N LEU A 208 -5.59 -14.68 -10.33
CA LEU A 208 -4.64 -13.87 -9.56
C LEU A 208 -5.02 -13.87 -8.09
N LYS A 209 -4.05 -14.18 -7.23
CA LYS A 209 -4.16 -14.10 -5.78
C LYS A 209 -3.13 -13.14 -5.23
N ALA A 210 -3.57 -12.23 -4.37
CA ALA A 210 -2.71 -11.36 -3.56
C ALA A 210 -2.56 -11.98 -2.17
N VAL A 211 -1.35 -12.32 -1.79
CA VAL A 211 -1.02 -12.83 -0.44
C VAL A 211 -0.37 -11.71 0.33
N VAL A 212 -0.95 -11.33 1.47
CA VAL A 212 -0.40 -10.34 2.40
C VAL A 212 -0.04 -11.04 3.70
N GLN A 213 1.22 -10.97 4.09
CA GLN A 213 1.71 -11.55 5.33
C GLN A 213 2.19 -10.47 6.27
N TYR A 214 1.51 -10.32 7.40
CA TYR A 214 1.87 -9.39 8.48
C TYR A 214 2.83 -10.05 9.46
N GLY A 215 3.92 -9.33 9.77
CA GLY A 215 4.83 -9.69 10.86
C GLY A 215 4.39 -9.08 12.19
N GLU A 216 5.17 -9.32 13.22
CA GLU A 216 4.94 -8.76 14.55
C GLU A 216 5.31 -7.27 14.60
N LEU A 217 4.60 -6.53 15.46
CA LEU A 217 4.94 -5.14 15.78
C LEU A 217 6.27 -5.09 16.53
N GLU A 218 7.13 -4.16 16.15
CA GLU A 218 8.41 -3.96 16.84
C GLU A 218 8.72 -2.47 17.09
N ALA A 219 9.42 -2.20 18.17
CA ALA A 219 9.95 -0.89 18.50
C ALA A 219 11.41 -0.76 18.02
N ALA A 220 11.92 0.46 17.91
CA ALA A 220 13.29 0.73 17.49
C ALA A 220 14.35 0.14 18.43
N ASN A 221 14.03 0.02 19.73
CA ASN A 221 14.91 -0.58 20.76
C ASN A 221 16.34 -0.02 20.73
N GLY A 222 16.48 1.31 20.51
CA GLY A 222 17.77 1.99 20.45
C GLY A 222 18.53 1.82 19.14
N GLN A 223 18.00 1.14 18.16
CA GLN A 223 18.62 1.06 16.83
C GLN A 223 18.57 2.42 16.13
N ASP A 224 19.63 2.74 15.40
CA ASP A 224 19.61 3.82 14.46
C ASP A 224 18.76 3.47 13.22
N ARG A 225 18.35 4.49 12.47
CA ARG A 225 17.47 4.30 11.30
C ARG A 225 18.04 3.38 10.23
N ARG A 226 19.38 3.29 10.06
CA ARG A 226 19.99 2.44 9.01
C ARG A 226 20.00 0.99 9.44
N ALA A 227 20.40 0.72 10.70
CA ALA A 227 20.36 -0.61 11.27
C ALA A 227 18.93 -1.16 11.28
N TRP A 228 17.97 -0.34 11.71
CA TRP A 228 16.56 -0.77 11.74
C TRP A 228 15.97 -0.98 10.34
N ALA A 229 16.25 -0.10 9.37
CA ALA A 229 15.82 -0.29 7.98
C ALA A 229 16.36 -1.60 7.38
N HIS A 230 17.63 -1.94 7.65
CA HIS A 230 18.22 -3.20 7.21
C HIS A 230 17.55 -4.42 7.87
N SER A 231 17.32 -4.36 9.18
CA SER A 231 16.59 -5.40 9.93
C SER A 231 15.18 -5.60 9.38
N LEU A 232 14.43 -4.51 9.20
CA LEU A 232 13.07 -4.53 8.64
C LEU A 232 13.04 -5.13 7.23
N ARG A 233 14.00 -4.73 6.37
CA ARG A 233 14.11 -5.32 5.03
C ARG A 233 14.29 -6.84 5.09
N SER A 234 15.17 -7.33 5.95
CA SER A 234 15.41 -8.77 6.12
C SER A 234 14.14 -9.50 6.61
N LYS A 235 13.37 -8.88 7.50
CA LYS A 235 12.09 -9.43 7.98
C LYS A 235 11.04 -9.47 6.88
N VAL A 236 10.89 -8.38 6.11
CA VAL A 236 9.96 -8.34 4.97
C VAL A 236 10.35 -9.40 3.92
N MET A 237 11.64 -9.60 3.66
CA MET A 237 12.11 -10.69 2.78
C MET A 237 11.68 -12.06 3.30
N GLY A 238 11.89 -12.35 4.59
CA GLY A 238 11.47 -13.61 5.18
C GLY A 238 9.95 -13.84 5.14
N LEU A 239 9.15 -12.79 5.37
CA LEU A 239 7.70 -12.83 5.22
C LEU A 239 7.30 -13.08 3.75
N LYS A 240 7.98 -12.42 2.80
CA LYS A 240 7.73 -12.60 1.37
C LYS A 240 7.96 -14.04 0.91
N ASP A 241 9.03 -14.67 1.39
CA ASP A 241 9.31 -16.09 1.11
C ASP A 241 8.23 -17.00 1.71
N GLY A 242 7.63 -16.60 2.83
CA GLY A 242 6.47 -17.26 3.42
C GLY A 242 5.20 -17.17 2.56
N CYS A 243 5.02 -16.12 1.77
CA CYS A 243 3.82 -15.95 0.93
C CYS A 243 3.65 -17.03 -0.15
N ARG A 244 4.70 -17.79 -0.47
CA ARG A 244 4.68 -18.87 -1.48
C ARG A 244 4.32 -20.24 -0.92
N LYS A 245 4.27 -20.38 0.38
CA LYS A 245 3.95 -21.62 1.09
C LYS A 245 2.49 -21.66 1.45
#